data_d24bd5690450f12c3ff9d31b30a12d3d
#
_entry.id   d24bd5690450f12c3ff9d31b30a12d3d
#
_cell.length_a   1.000
_cell.length_b   1.000
_cell.length_c   1.000
_cell.angle_alpha   90.00
_cell.angle_beta   90.00
_cell.angle_gamma   90.00
#
_symmetry.space_group_name_H-M   'P 1'
#
loop_
_entity.id
_entity.type
_entity.pdbx_description
1 polymer ?
#
loop_
_entity_poly.entity_id
_entity_poly.type
_entity_poly.pdbx_seq_one_letter_code
_entity_poly.pdbx_strand_id
1 'polypeptide(L)'
;MFQVIAKHIDRTVRGLQWPIAYGIAALSPLILTALALWLARSTSYPLYATMFWLGVAGTFALSRSSWVSSKILNKAIGYERRFTQAILSFLLLQPTSAILGWVRTRLGIQKPAKASQSAKPLPPPTPWLADDNWLIATSPYFLPTASIVLWLLSALLLPAFLRSFILGVGVAYHLLSVYFQIRHPVASMPDSQTPKRFLWLFLIPMNLLVFIAGYAFALDGFSGLQKLPSDLMTPIWLLMPNPTAR
;
A
#
# COMPACT_ATOMS: atom_id res chain seq x y z
N MET A 1 5.94 -24.01 18.54
CA MET A 1 6.81 -22.82 18.48
C MET A 1 6.24 -21.72 17.56
N PHE A 2 6.01 -21.96 16.27
CA PHE A 2 5.48 -20.95 15.34
C PHE A 2 4.16 -20.29 15.77
N GLN A 3 3.21 -21.05 16.32
CA GLN A 3 1.93 -20.50 16.77
C GLN A 3 2.09 -19.52 17.93
N VAL A 4 3.05 -19.74 18.83
CA VAL A 4 3.34 -18.84 19.97
C VAL A 4 3.92 -17.53 19.44
N ILE A 5 4.85 -17.61 18.47
CA ILE A 5 5.46 -16.44 17.84
C ILE A 5 4.38 -15.64 17.09
N ALA A 6 3.56 -16.29 16.26
CA ALA A 6 2.49 -15.64 15.50
C ALA A 6 1.49 -14.93 16.44
N LYS A 7 1.08 -15.56 17.54
CA LYS A 7 0.20 -14.95 18.54
C LYS A 7 0.84 -13.75 19.25
N HIS A 8 2.14 -13.82 19.50
CA HIS A 8 2.87 -12.69 20.11
C HIS A 8 2.94 -11.52 19.14
N ILE A 9 3.29 -11.76 17.87
CA ILE A 9 3.30 -10.74 16.81
C ILE A 9 1.92 -10.10 16.67
N ASP A 10 0.84 -10.87 16.62
CA ASP A 10 -0.51 -10.36 16.49
C ASP A 10 -0.89 -9.44 17.65
N ARG A 11 -0.60 -9.87 18.90
CA ARG A 11 -0.86 -9.03 20.09
C ARG A 11 -0.08 -7.71 20.03
N THR A 12 1.19 -7.76 19.65
CA THR A 12 2.03 -6.57 19.53
C THR A 12 1.50 -5.63 18.44
N VAL A 13 1.17 -6.16 17.28
CA VAL A 13 0.64 -5.38 16.15
C VAL A 13 -0.69 -4.72 16.50
N ARG A 14 -1.59 -5.42 17.21
CA ARG A 14 -2.86 -4.83 17.68
C ARG A 14 -2.62 -3.70 18.68
N GLY A 15 -1.69 -3.88 19.63
CA GLY A 15 -1.34 -2.83 20.60
C GLY A 15 -0.74 -1.58 19.96
N LEU A 16 -0.06 -1.73 18.83
CA LEU A 16 0.59 -0.64 18.12
C LEU A 16 -0.34 0.11 17.12
N GLN A 17 -1.57 -0.36 16.90
CA GLN A 17 -2.50 0.22 15.94
C GLN A 17 -2.65 1.74 16.08
N TRP A 18 -3.06 2.20 17.26
CA TRP A 18 -3.28 3.62 17.53
C TRP A 18 -1.99 4.43 17.64
N PRO A 19 -0.94 3.99 18.36
CA PRO A 19 0.34 4.66 18.35
C PRO A 19 0.90 4.90 16.95
N ILE A 20 0.83 3.90 16.06
CA ILE A 20 1.27 4.02 14.66
C ILE A 20 0.41 5.05 13.91
N ALA A 21 -0.91 4.99 14.03
CA ALA A 21 -1.80 5.93 13.34
C ALA A 21 -1.54 7.38 13.76
N TYR A 22 -1.42 7.65 15.05
CA TYR A 22 -1.11 8.99 15.54
C TYR A 22 0.31 9.43 15.17
N GLY A 23 1.30 8.54 15.25
CA GLY A 23 2.66 8.83 14.83
C GLY A 23 2.73 9.22 13.36
N ILE A 24 2.07 8.48 12.47
CA ILE A 24 2.02 8.76 11.04
C ILE A 24 1.22 10.04 10.76
N ALA A 25 0.09 10.26 11.45
CA ALA A 25 -0.66 11.50 11.31
C ALA A 25 0.17 12.72 11.74
N ALA A 26 0.95 12.61 12.82
CA ALA A 26 1.85 13.68 13.27
C ALA A 26 2.98 13.98 12.27
N LEU A 27 3.37 13.02 11.44
CA LEU A 27 4.35 13.22 10.36
C LEU A 27 3.75 13.93 9.12
N SER A 28 2.43 14.12 9.04
CA SER A 28 1.78 14.71 7.86
C SER A 28 2.35 16.06 7.44
N PRO A 29 2.66 17.03 8.35
CA PRO A 29 3.28 18.29 7.95
C PRO A 29 4.65 18.10 7.29
N LEU A 30 5.46 17.15 7.80
CA LEU A 30 6.77 16.82 7.22
C LEU A 30 6.62 16.20 5.83
N ILE A 31 5.65 15.31 5.67
CA ILE A 31 5.32 14.66 4.39
C ILE A 31 4.89 15.72 3.38
N LEU A 32 4.02 16.68 3.77
CA LEU A 32 3.59 17.77 2.88
C LEU A 32 4.74 18.68 2.48
N THR A 33 5.66 18.98 3.40
CA THR A 33 6.85 19.78 3.09
C THR A 33 7.78 19.03 2.12
N ALA A 34 8.02 17.74 2.34
CA ALA A 34 8.79 16.93 1.41
C ALA A 34 8.13 16.87 0.02
N LEU A 35 6.80 16.81 -0.05
CA LEU A 35 6.07 16.89 -1.32
C LEU A 35 6.33 18.23 -2.01
N ALA A 36 6.23 19.34 -1.30
CA ALA A 36 6.49 20.66 -1.86
C ALA A 36 7.94 20.79 -2.38
N LEU A 37 8.92 20.27 -1.66
CA LEU A 37 10.31 20.22 -2.10
C LEU A 37 10.49 19.42 -3.38
N TRP A 38 9.86 18.26 -3.49
CA TRP A 38 9.95 17.42 -4.69
C TRP A 38 9.20 18.04 -5.87
N LEU A 39 8.08 18.71 -5.65
CA LEU A 39 7.40 19.49 -6.69
C LEU A 39 8.27 20.66 -7.17
N ALA A 40 8.95 21.37 -6.28
CA ALA A 40 9.89 22.41 -6.66
C ALA A 40 11.09 21.85 -7.47
N ARG A 41 11.65 20.72 -7.06
CA ARG A 41 12.73 20.03 -7.80
C ARG A 41 12.32 19.56 -9.20
N SER A 42 11.03 19.41 -9.48
CA SER A 42 10.55 19.00 -10.81
C SER A 42 10.98 19.94 -11.92
N THR A 43 11.24 21.22 -11.61
CA THR A 43 11.78 22.20 -12.57
C THR A 43 13.18 21.83 -13.08
N SER A 44 13.96 21.09 -12.29
CA SER A 44 15.26 20.58 -12.68
C SER A 44 15.19 19.28 -13.52
N TYR A 45 14.02 18.64 -13.55
CA TYR A 45 13.78 17.36 -14.26
C TYR A 45 12.50 17.42 -15.10
N PRO A 46 12.33 18.42 -16.00
CA PRO A 46 11.03 18.70 -16.62
C PRO A 46 10.49 17.52 -17.44
N LEU A 47 11.35 16.79 -18.15
CA LEU A 47 10.95 15.65 -18.94
C LEU A 47 10.38 14.52 -18.07
N TYR A 48 11.08 14.16 -17.00
CA TYR A 48 10.66 13.07 -16.11
C TYR A 48 9.39 13.44 -15.35
N ALA A 49 9.30 14.68 -14.87
CA ALA A 49 8.10 15.20 -14.23
C ALA A 49 6.90 15.17 -15.18
N THR A 50 7.06 15.65 -16.42
CA THR A 50 6.00 15.62 -17.43
C THR A 50 5.55 14.19 -17.72
N MET A 51 6.48 13.26 -17.92
CA MET A 51 6.15 11.85 -18.17
C MET A 51 5.42 11.22 -17.00
N PHE A 52 5.85 11.48 -15.77
CA PHE A 52 5.15 11.01 -14.58
C PHE A 52 3.70 11.51 -14.54
N TRP A 53 3.50 12.81 -14.73
CA TRP A 53 2.17 13.41 -14.70
C TRP A 53 1.28 12.97 -15.87
N LEU A 54 1.86 12.69 -17.05
CA LEU A 54 1.14 12.08 -18.17
C LEU A 54 0.68 10.66 -17.81
N GLY A 55 1.51 9.87 -17.13
CA GLY A 55 1.13 8.55 -16.63
C GLY A 55 -0.03 8.64 -15.62
N VAL A 56 0.06 9.57 -14.68
CA VAL A 56 -1.01 9.84 -13.71
C VAL A 56 -2.31 10.25 -14.42
N ALA A 57 -2.25 11.28 -15.25
CA ALA A 57 -3.43 11.81 -15.94
C ALA A 57 -4.06 10.77 -16.88
N GLY A 58 -3.24 10.04 -17.63
CA GLY A 58 -3.68 8.97 -18.53
C GLY A 58 -4.42 7.86 -17.77
N THR A 59 -3.91 7.46 -16.60
CA THR A 59 -4.57 6.44 -15.76
C THR A 59 -5.93 6.93 -15.25
N PHE A 60 -6.03 8.17 -14.77
CA PHE A 60 -7.30 8.76 -14.36
C PHE A 60 -8.29 8.90 -15.53
N ALA A 61 -7.82 9.33 -16.70
CA ALA A 61 -8.65 9.43 -17.90
C ALA A 61 -9.18 8.05 -18.33
N LEU A 62 -8.31 7.04 -18.38
CA LEU A 62 -8.69 5.66 -18.72
C LEU A 62 -9.67 5.07 -17.70
N SER A 63 -9.51 5.35 -16.41
CA SER A 63 -10.42 4.86 -15.37
C SER A 63 -11.85 5.41 -15.50
N ARG A 64 -12.01 6.57 -16.13
CA ARG A 64 -13.31 7.19 -16.41
C ARG A 64 -13.87 6.85 -17.79
N SER A 65 -13.03 6.31 -18.66
CA SER A 65 -13.45 5.92 -20.01
C SER A 65 -14.25 4.60 -19.95
N SER A 66 -15.15 4.42 -20.91
CA SER A 66 -15.87 3.16 -21.12
C SER A 66 -14.97 2.00 -21.57
N TRP A 67 -13.73 2.29 -21.92
CA TRP A 67 -12.74 1.31 -22.44
C TRP A 67 -12.28 0.34 -21.37
N VAL A 68 -12.16 0.80 -20.12
CA VAL A 68 -11.81 -0.08 -19.00
C VAL A 68 -13.10 -0.51 -18.31
N SER A 69 -13.52 -1.74 -18.57
CA SER A 69 -14.68 -2.32 -17.88
C SER A 69 -14.42 -2.31 -16.37
N SER A 70 -15.39 -1.81 -15.61
CA SER A 70 -15.36 -1.84 -14.15
C SER A 70 -15.11 -3.26 -13.59
N LYS A 71 -15.53 -4.30 -14.33
CA LYS A 71 -15.30 -5.71 -14.00
C LYS A 71 -13.80 -6.05 -14.07
N ILE A 72 -13.08 -5.56 -15.08
CA ILE A 72 -11.62 -5.82 -15.23
C ILE A 72 -10.87 -5.10 -14.11
N LEU A 73 -11.19 -3.83 -13.85
CA LEU A 73 -10.57 -3.06 -12.79
C LEU A 73 -10.80 -3.69 -11.41
N ASN A 74 -12.04 -4.06 -11.10
CA ASN A 74 -12.37 -4.72 -9.83
C ASN A 74 -11.68 -6.07 -9.67
N LYS A 75 -11.51 -6.83 -10.77
CA LYS A 75 -10.76 -8.09 -10.76
C LYS A 75 -9.27 -7.86 -10.51
N ALA A 76 -8.67 -6.86 -11.16
CA ALA A 76 -7.27 -6.48 -10.95
C ALA A 76 -7.01 -6.04 -9.51
N ILE A 77 -7.84 -5.15 -8.97
CA ILE A 77 -7.81 -4.71 -7.57
C ILE A 77 -7.94 -5.91 -6.61
N GLY A 78 -8.84 -6.85 -6.91
CA GLY A 78 -9.02 -8.05 -6.11
C GLY A 78 -7.78 -8.97 -6.10
N TYR A 79 -7.08 -9.10 -7.22
CA TYR A 79 -5.82 -9.85 -7.28
C TYR A 79 -4.69 -9.15 -6.52
N GLU A 80 -4.52 -7.84 -6.72
CA GLU A 80 -3.53 -7.07 -5.98
C GLU A 80 -3.73 -7.18 -4.49
N ARG A 81 -4.96 -7.02 -4.01
CA ARG A 81 -5.31 -7.16 -2.61
C ARG A 81 -4.88 -8.51 -2.03
N ARG A 82 -5.23 -9.61 -2.71
CA ARG A 82 -4.86 -10.96 -2.26
C ARG A 82 -3.35 -11.14 -2.25
N PHE A 83 -2.67 -10.63 -3.26
CA PHE A 83 -1.23 -10.72 -3.38
C PHE A 83 -0.52 -9.94 -2.26
N THR A 84 -0.94 -8.70 -2.00
CA THR A 84 -0.40 -7.87 -0.91
C THR A 84 -0.61 -8.52 0.45
N GLN A 85 -1.82 -9.01 0.72
CA GLN A 85 -2.13 -9.72 1.95
C GLN A 85 -1.32 -10.99 2.10
N ALA A 86 -1.09 -11.73 1.02
CA ALA A 86 -0.27 -12.93 1.02
C ALA A 86 1.19 -12.64 1.37
N ILE A 87 1.77 -11.60 0.77
CA ILE A 87 3.15 -11.17 1.08
C ILE A 87 3.26 -10.80 2.55
N LEU A 88 2.39 -9.93 3.05
CA LEU A 88 2.49 -9.46 4.41
C LEU A 88 2.19 -10.56 5.43
N SER A 89 1.24 -11.44 5.15
CA SER A 89 0.97 -12.60 5.99
C SER A 89 2.16 -13.56 6.07
N PHE A 90 2.87 -13.74 4.96
CA PHE A 90 4.10 -14.51 4.94
C PHE A 90 5.21 -13.84 5.78
N LEU A 91 5.41 -12.53 5.61
CA LEU A 91 6.40 -11.76 6.37
C LEU A 91 6.11 -11.76 7.87
N LEU A 92 4.84 -11.73 8.27
CA LEU A 92 4.42 -11.76 9.68
C LEU A 92 4.25 -13.19 10.22
N LEU A 93 4.59 -14.22 9.43
CA LEU A 93 4.40 -15.63 9.77
C LEU A 93 2.94 -15.98 10.15
N GLN A 94 1.98 -15.23 9.59
CA GLN A 94 0.54 -15.40 9.82
C GLN A 94 -0.15 -15.83 8.52
N PRO A 95 -0.32 -17.13 8.26
CA PRO A 95 -0.99 -17.60 7.06
C PRO A 95 -2.45 -17.14 7.04
N THR A 96 -2.92 -16.61 5.90
CA THR A 96 -4.35 -16.34 5.70
C THR A 96 -5.13 -17.65 5.52
N SER A 97 -6.43 -17.62 5.86
CA SER A 97 -7.33 -18.76 5.58
C SER A 97 -7.33 -19.12 4.09
N ALA A 98 -7.21 -18.13 3.21
CA ALA A 98 -7.12 -18.31 1.77
C ALA A 98 -5.84 -19.06 1.34
N ILE A 99 -4.68 -18.72 1.92
CA ILE A 99 -3.40 -19.40 1.65
C ILE A 99 -3.47 -20.84 2.17
N LEU A 100 -3.95 -21.04 3.39
CA LEU A 100 -4.10 -22.37 3.96
C LEU A 100 -5.07 -23.22 3.15
N GLY A 101 -6.18 -22.66 2.68
CA GLY A 101 -7.12 -23.34 1.79
C GLY A 101 -6.47 -23.75 0.49
N TRP A 102 -5.71 -22.84 -0.15
CA TRP A 102 -4.99 -23.13 -1.39
C TRP A 102 -3.92 -24.22 -1.19
N VAL A 103 -3.11 -24.14 -0.13
CA VAL A 103 -2.07 -25.14 0.20
C VAL A 103 -2.72 -26.50 0.46
N ARG A 104 -3.78 -26.55 1.26
CA ARG A 104 -4.52 -27.79 1.54
C ARG A 104 -5.09 -28.44 0.29
N THR A 105 -5.64 -27.62 -0.63
CA THR A 105 -6.17 -28.11 -1.92
C THR A 105 -5.04 -28.66 -2.80
N ARG A 106 -3.91 -27.96 -2.88
CA ARG A 106 -2.74 -28.38 -3.68
C ARG A 106 -2.05 -29.62 -3.13
N LEU A 107 -1.99 -29.77 -1.81
CA LEU A 107 -1.41 -30.94 -1.17
C LEU A 107 -2.40 -32.11 -1.09
N GLY A 108 -3.60 -31.98 -1.66
CA GLY A 108 -4.61 -33.06 -1.65
C GLY A 108 -5.22 -33.37 -0.26
N ILE A 109 -4.96 -32.48 0.73
CA ILE A 109 -5.44 -32.68 2.11
C ILE A 109 -6.94 -32.37 2.22
N GLN A 110 -7.47 -31.55 1.32
CA GLN A 110 -8.90 -31.27 1.20
C GLN A 110 -9.34 -31.40 -0.26
N LYS A 111 -10.24 -32.34 -0.54
CA LYS A 111 -10.99 -32.29 -1.80
C LYS A 111 -11.83 -31.02 -1.82
N PRO A 112 -11.97 -30.33 -2.99
CA PRO A 112 -12.87 -29.20 -3.09
C PRO A 112 -14.25 -29.68 -2.64
N ALA A 113 -14.75 -29.08 -1.57
CA ALA A 113 -16.09 -29.39 -1.07
C ALA A 113 -17.06 -29.07 -2.22
N LYS A 114 -17.71 -30.10 -2.78
CA LYS A 114 -18.91 -29.89 -3.60
C LYS A 114 -19.82 -29.01 -2.77
N ALA A 115 -20.28 -27.90 -3.34
CA ALA A 115 -21.18 -26.96 -2.71
C ALA A 115 -22.43 -27.69 -2.22
N SER A 116 -22.34 -28.30 -1.07
CA SER A 116 -23.45 -28.91 -0.34
C SER A 116 -24.12 -27.74 0.39
N GLN A 117 -25.35 -27.47 0.04
CA GLN A 117 -26.21 -26.42 0.61
C GLN A 117 -26.56 -26.62 2.10
N SER A 118 -25.95 -27.55 2.78
CA SER A 118 -26.03 -27.71 4.22
C SER A 118 -24.87 -26.98 4.87
N ALA A 119 -25.06 -25.68 5.13
CA ALA A 119 -24.12 -24.86 5.86
C ALA A 119 -24.02 -25.36 7.31
N LYS A 120 -23.14 -26.33 7.56
CA LYS A 120 -22.59 -26.49 8.92
C LYS A 120 -21.92 -25.17 9.32
N PRO A 121 -22.19 -24.66 10.53
CA PRO A 121 -21.50 -23.47 11.03
C PRO A 121 -20.00 -23.63 10.81
N LEU A 122 -19.39 -22.64 10.15
CA LEU A 122 -17.93 -22.59 10.02
C LEU A 122 -17.32 -22.76 11.42
N PRO A 123 -16.28 -23.60 11.57
CA PRO A 123 -15.57 -23.68 12.83
C PRO A 123 -15.14 -22.26 13.24
N PRO A 124 -15.19 -21.96 14.54
CA PRO A 124 -14.82 -20.63 15.02
C PRO A 124 -13.45 -20.23 14.48
N PRO A 125 -13.27 -18.97 14.09
CA PRO A 125 -12.02 -18.51 13.49
C PRO A 125 -10.86 -18.87 14.40
N THR A 126 -9.90 -19.60 13.86
CA THR A 126 -8.71 -20.00 14.60
C THR A 126 -7.93 -18.72 14.93
N PRO A 127 -7.65 -18.43 16.23
CA PRO A 127 -7.14 -17.14 16.70
C PRO A 127 -5.72 -16.78 16.20
N TRP A 128 -5.14 -17.56 15.31
CA TRP A 128 -3.84 -17.33 14.69
C TRP A 128 -3.91 -17.03 13.18
N LEU A 129 -5.12 -16.85 12.63
CA LEU A 129 -5.32 -16.52 11.23
C LEU A 129 -5.12 -15.01 11.01
N ALA A 130 -4.45 -14.70 9.92
CA ALA A 130 -4.14 -13.34 9.49
C ALA A 130 -5.38 -12.47 9.22
N ASP A 131 -6.54 -13.07 9.05
CA ASP A 131 -7.80 -12.39 8.70
C ASP A 131 -8.22 -11.38 9.78
N ASP A 132 -7.76 -11.55 11.03
CA ASP A 132 -8.04 -10.67 12.17
C ASP A 132 -6.94 -9.61 12.42
N ASN A 133 -5.83 -9.65 11.68
CA ASN A 133 -4.74 -8.69 11.85
C ASN A 133 -5.00 -7.43 11.03
N TRP A 134 -5.19 -6.29 11.73
CA TRP A 134 -5.49 -5.02 11.07
C TRP A 134 -4.41 -4.61 10.05
N LEU A 135 -3.13 -4.88 10.31
CA LEU A 135 -2.04 -4.52 9.42
C LEU A 135 -2.11 -5.30 8.10
N ILE A 136 -2.43 -6.61 8.17
CA ILE A 136 -2.63 -7.44 6.99
C ILE A 136 -3.92 -7.03 6.28
N ALA A 137 -5.00 -6.80 7.01
CA ALA A 137 -6.29 -6.39 6.44
C ALA A 137 -6.19 -5.04 5.71
N THR A 138 -5.42 -4.09 6.26
CA THR A 138 -5.26 -2.74 5.68
C THR A 138 -4.10 -2.62 4.70
N SER A 139 -3.22 -3.61 4.62
CA SER A 139 -2.02 -3.55 3.76
C SER A 139 -2.28 -3.17 2.29
N PRO A 140 -3.36 -3.62 1.64
CA PRO A 140 -3.64 -3.24 0.25
C PRO A 140 -3.92 -1.75 0.06
N TYR A 141 -4.24 -1.05 1.15
CA TYR A 141 -4.58 0.37 1.09
C TYR A 141 -3.34 1.29 1.21
N PHE A 142 -2.18 0.76 1.60
CA PHE A 142 -0.97 1.57 1.74
C PHE A 142 0.28 0.91 1.14
N LEU A 143 0.23 -0.37 0.76
CA LEU A 143 1.33 -1.04 0.08
C LEU A 143 1.04 -1.13 -1.43
N PRO A 144 1.72 -0.35 -2.27
CA PRO A 144 1.52 -0.33 -3.72
C PRO A 144 2.25 -1.50 -4.39
N THR A 145 1.87 -2.75 -4.05
CA THR A 145 2.62 -3.94 -4.51
C THR A 145 2.66 -4.07 -6.03
N ALA A 146 1.57 -3.82 -6.73
CA ALA A 146 1.55 -3.82 -8.19
C ALA A 146 2.48 -2.72 -8.75
N SER A 147 2.45 -1.52 -8.15
CA SER A 147 3.33 -0.42 -8.52
C SER A 147 4.80 -0.76 -8.28
N ILE A 148 5.14 -1.40 -7.15
CA ILE A 148 6.51 -1.83 -6.86
C ILE A 148 6.99 -2.85 -7.91
N VAL A 149 6.16 -3.82 -8.29
CA VAL A 149 6.51 -4.77 -9.34
C VAL A 149 6.72 -4.06 -10.68
N LEU A 150 5.82 -3.15 -11.06
CA LEU A 150 5.98 -2.33 -12.26
C LEU A 150 7.25 -1.47 -12.23
N TRP A 151 7.61 -0.93 -11.06
CA TRP A 151 8.85 -0.17 -10.88
C TRP A 151 10.08 -1.03 -11.14
N LEU A 152 10.15 -2.19 -10.51
CA LEU A 152 11.29 -3.10 -10.68
C LEU A 152 11.43 -3.54 -12.13
N LEU A 153 10.34 -3.93 -12.77
CA LEU A 153 10.36 -4.32 -14.18
C LEU A 153 10.74 -3.15 -15.08
N SER A 154 10.19 -1.97 -14.85
CA SER A 154 10.52 -0.79 -15.66
C SER A 154 11.96 -0.32 -15.46
N ALA A 155 12.51 -0.46 -14.26
CA ALA A 155 13.91 -0.11 -13.98
C ALA A 155 14.89 -1.01 -14.74
N LEU A 156 14.51 -2.25 -15.01
CA LEU A 156 15.34 -3.23 -15.72
C LEU A 156 15.20 -3.13 -17.25
N LEU A 157 14.00 -2.77 -17.73
CA LEU A 157 13.64 -2.95 -19.15
C LEU A 157 13.49 -1.63 -19.93
N LEU A 158 13.28 -0.50 -19.24
CA LEU A 158 12.89 0.74 -19.91
C LEU A 158 13.88 1.89 -19.70
N PRO A 159 14.02 2.77 -20.72
CA PRO A 159 14.75 4.02 -20.55
C PRO A 159 14.08 4.92 -19.49
N ALA A 160 14.88 5.80 -18.88
CA ALA A 160 14.49 6.57 -17.71
C ALA A 160 13.18 7.36 -17.86
N PHE A 161 12.95 7.97 -19.02
CA PHE A 161 11.72 8.76 -19.26
C PHE A 161 10.45 7.90 -19.34
N LEU A 162 10.52 6.70 -19.98
CA LEU A 162 9.40 5.76 -20.00
C LEU A 162 9.16 5.15 -18.62
N ARG A 163 10.22 4.91 -17.88
CA ARG A 163 10.12 4.48 -16.47
C ARG A 163 9.30 5.48 -15.65
N SER A 164 9.58 6.79 -15.79
CA SER A 164 8.82 7.83 -15.10
C SER A 164 7.33 7.81 -15.45
N PHE A 165 6.99 7.57 -16.73
CA PHE A 165 5.60 7.39 -17.16
C PHE A 165 4.94 6.17 -16.47
N ILE A 166 5.59 5.00 -16.48
CA ILE A 166 5.08 3.77 -15.85
C ILE A 166 4.94 3.94 -14.33
N LEU A 167 5.84 4.68 -13.70
CA LEU A 167 5.72 5.03 -12.30
C LEU A 167 4.49 5.89 -12.01
N GLY A 168 4.21 6.87 -12.86
CA GLY A 168 3.00 7.67 -12.78
C GLY A 168 1.73 6.82 -12.92
N VAL A 169 1.72 5.90 -13.87
CA VAL A 169 0.63 4.91 -14.02
C VAL A 169 0.45 4.08 -12.76
N GLY A 170 1.54 3.52 -12.22
CA GLY A 170 1.50 2.66 -11.03
C GLY A 170 0.98 3.40 -9.79
N VAL A 171 1.49 4.62 -9.53
CA VAL A 171 1.04 5.45 -8.41
C VAL A 171 -0.45 5.81 -8.56
N ALA A 172 -0.87 6.25 -9.73
CA ALA A 172 -2.27 6.58 -9.98
C ALA A 172 -3.19 5.36 -9.86
N TYR A 173 -2.77 4.20 -10.37
CA TYR A 173 -3.49 2.96 -10.19
C TYR A 173 -3.66 2.60 -8.72
N HIS A 174 -2.60 2.71 -7.92
CA HIS A 174 -2.68 2.46 -6.48
C HIS A 174 -3.67 3.40 -5.79
N LEU A 175 -3.59 4.71 -6.03
CA LEU A 175 -4.49 5.69 -5.45
C LEU A 175 -5.96 5.45 -5.86
N LEU A 176 -6.20 5.09 -7.12
CA LEU A 176 -7.52 4.69 -7.61
C LEU A 176 -8.01 3.41 -6.92
N SER A 177 -7.15 2.40 -6.80
CA SER A 177 -7.45 1.15 -6.11
C SER A 177 -7.89 1.41 -4.66
N VAL A 178 -7.14 2.25 -3.94
CA VAL A 178 -7.48 2.67 -2.57
C VAL A 178 -8.82 3.40 -2.53
N TYR A 179 -9.03 4.38 -3.43
CA TYR A 179 -10.28 5.13 -3.51
C TYR A 179 -11.50 4.22 -3.74
N PHE A 180 -11.41 3.30 -4.71
CA PHE A 180 -12.49 2.36 -5.00
C PHE A 180 -12.77 1.41 -3.84
N GLN A 181 -11.74 0.92 -3.17
CA GLN A 181 -11.89 0.02 -2.03
C GLN A 181 -12.53 0.73 -0.81
N ILE A 182 -12.20 2.01 -0.56
CA ILE A 182 -12.80 2.79 0.52
C ILE A 182 -14.27 3.11 0.21
N ARG A 183 -14.57 3.45 -1.04
CA ARG A 183 -15.93 3.83 -1.45
C ARG A 183 -16.89 2.65 -1.52
N HIS A 184 -16.38 1.48 -1.87
CA HIS A 184 -17.13 0.23 -1.96
C HIS A 184 -16.50 -0.81 -1.04
N PRO A 185 -16.68 -0.68 0.28
CA PRO A 185 -16.11 -1.62 1.23
C PRO A 185 -16.63 -3.01 0.90
N VAL A 186 -15.73 -3.87 0.45
CA VAL A 186 -16.03 -5.28 0.30
C VAL A 186 -16.34 -5.81 1.70
N ALA A 187 -17.37 -6.62 1.85
CA ALA A 187 -17.92 -7.15 3.10
C ALA A 187 -16.91 -7.89 4.04
N SER A 188 -15.64 -7.85 3.72
CA SER A 188 -14.55 -8.50 4.44
C SER A 188 -13.73 -7.59 5.36
N MET A 189 -14.10 -6.30 5.49
CA MET A 189 -13.57 -5.50 6.62
C MET A 189 -14.44 -5.79 7.83
N PRO A 190 -13.93 -6.43 8.87
CA PRO A 190 -14.66 -6.51 10.12
C PRO A 190 -14.81 -5.09 10.65
N ASP A 191 -16.04 -4.54 10.60
CA ASP A 191 -16.38 -3.18 11.06
C ASP A 191 -15.93 -2.91 12.51
N SER A 192 -15.70 -3.97 13.29
CA SER A 192 -15.29 -3.91 14.67
C SER A 192 -13.80 -3.66 14.92
N GLN A 193 -12.92 -3.98 13.93
CA GLN A 193 -11.47 -4.01 14.16
C GLN A 193 -10.73 -2.78 13.64
N THR A 194 -11.28 -2.09 12.63
CA THR A 194 -10.64 -0.90 12.05
C THR A 194 -11.61 0.28 12.01
N PRO A 195 -11.66 1.09 13.09
CA PRO A 195 -12.52 2.27 13.13
C PRO A 195 -12.21 3.21 11.94
N LYS A 196 -13.25 3.80 11.36
CA LYS A 196 -13.11 4.75 10.23
C LYS A 196 -12.09 5.87 10.52
N ARG A 197 -12.05 6.36 11.77
CA ARG A 197 -11.06 7.37 12.21
C ARG A 197 -9.62 6.91 12.05
N PHE A 198 -9.34 5.64 12.39
CA PHE A 198 -8.01 5.05 12.21
C PHE A 198 -7.63 5.03 10.74
N LEU A 199 -8.54 4.60 9.85
CA LEU A 199 -8.26 4.55 8.42
C LEU A 199 -7.86 5.93 7.87
N TRP A 200 -8.59 6.99 8.22
CA TRP A 200 -8.26 8.34 7.77
C TRP A 200 -6.92 8.84 8.30
N LEU A 201 -6.66 8.66 9.61
CA LEU A 201 -5.40 9.09 10.24
C LEU A 201 -4.18 8.35 9.69
N PHE A 202 -4.35 7.10 9.29
CA PHE A 202 -3.26 6.27 8.80
C PHE A 202 -3.12 6.31 7.28
N LEU A 203 -4.24 6.15 6.55
CA LEU A 203 -4.18 5.95 5.10
C LEU A 203 -3.83 7.22 4.33
N ILE A 204 -4.31 8.39 4.74
CA ILE A 204 -4.01 9.62 4.01
C ILE A 204 -2.50 9.90 4.00
N PRO A 205 -1.81 9.98 5.16
CA PRO A 205 -0.38 10.23 5.17
C PRO A 205 0.43 9.11 4.51
N MET A 206 0.04 7.85 4.68
CA MET A 206 0.73 6.73 4.05
C MET A 206 0.63 6.76 2.53
N ASN A 207 -0.54 7.05 1.97
CA ASN A 207 -0.70 7.16 0.52
C ASN A 207 0.02 8.40 -0.03
N LEU A 208 0.08 9.48 0.73
CA LEU A 208 0.88 10.65 0.37
C LEU A 208 2.37 10.31 0.35
N LEU A 209 2.85 9.53 1.32
CA LEU A 209 4.23 9.04 1.36
C LEU A 209 4.54 8.14 0.15
N VAL A 210 3.63 7.22 -0.20
CA VAL A 210 3.75 6.39 -1.40
C VAL A 210 3.84 7.26 -2.66
N PHE A 211 2.99 8.28 -2.77
CA PHE A 211 3.03 9.22 -3.89
C PHE A 211 4.38 9.92 -3.99
N ILE A 212 4.89 10.49 -2.89
CA ILE A 212 6.17 11.20 -2.86
C ILE A 212 7.32 10.25 -3.20
N ALA A 213 7.33 9.04 -2.64
CA ALA A 213 8.36 8.05 -2.94
C ALA A 213 8.37 7.67 -4.43
N GLY A 214 7.19 7.44 -5.01
CA GLY A 214 7.05 7.18 -6.45
C GLY A 214 7.50 8.35 -7.30
N TYR A 215 7.18 9.58 -6.91
CA TYR A 215 7.58 10.79 -7.61
C TYR A 215 9.08 11.05 -7.51
N ALA A 216 9.67 10.94 -6.31
CA ALA A 216 11.10 11.05 -6.08
C ALA A 216 11.90 10.04 -6.92
N PHE A 217 11.42 8.81 -6.96
CA PHE A 217 12.03 7.77 -7.78
C PHE A 217 11.87 8.05 -9.29
N ALA A 218 10.75 8.62 -9.72
CA ALA A 218 10.53 8.99 -11.10
C ALA A 218 11.50 10.08 -11.57
N LEU A 219 11.82 11.04 -10.73
CA LEU A 219 12.71 12.15 -11.05
C LEU A 219 14.19 11.75 -11.00
N ASP A 220 14.63 11.05 -9.95
CA ASP A 220 16.05 10.85 -9.63
C ASP A 220 16.40 9.38 -9.32
N GLY A 221 15.51 8.44 -9.58
CA GLY A 221 15.73 7.02 -9.34
C GLY A 221 15.99 6.68 -7.87
N PHE A 222 16.91 5.77 -7.62
CA PHE A 222 17.27 5.38 -6.24
C PHE A 222 17.85 6.53 -5.42
N SER A 223 18.58 7.46 -6.05
CA SER A 223 19.08 8.67 -5.39
C SER A 223 17.95 9.50 -4.81
N GLY A 224 16.81 9.61 -5.53
CA GLY A 224 15.62 10.27 -5.01
C GLY A 224 15.06 9.62 -3.75
N LEU A 225 14.98 8.29 -3.73
CA LEU A 225 14.52 7.57 -2.52
C LEU A 225 15.50 7.74 -1.34
N GLN A 226 16.81 7.76 -1.60
CA GLN A 226 17.83 7.97 -0.55
C GLN A 226 17.75 9.38 0.06
N LYS A 227 17.35 10.39 -0.73
CA LYS A 227 17.18 11.77 -0.26
C LYS A 227 15.87 11.97 0.53
N LEU A 228 14.88 11.12 0.33
CA LEU A 228 13.56 11.29 0.92
C LEU A 228 13.57 11.38 2.47
N PRO A 229 14.31 10.56 3.22
CA PRO A 229 14.39 10.70 4.68
C PRO A 229 14.95 12.06 5.12
N SER A 230 16.00 12.57 4.46
CA SER A 230 16.56 13.88 4.78
C SER A 230 15.59 15.01 4.44
N ASP A 231 14.85 14.90 3.33
CA ASP A 231 13.87 15.88 2.93
C ASP A 231 12.66 15.92 3.89
N LEU A 232 12.26 14.79 4.45
CA LEU A 232 11.25 14.71 5.50
C LEU A 232 11.73 15.41 6.79
N MET A 233 13.02 15.39 7.09
CA MET A 233 13.58 16.01 8.28
C MET A 233 13.93 17.50 8.09
N THR A 234 13.94 18.01 6.86
CA THR A 234 14.31 19.40 6.54
C THR A 234 13.54 20.44 7.36
N PRO A 235 12.19 20.33 7.55
CA PRO A 235 11.46 21.32 8.36
C PRO A 235 11.94 21.36 9.81
N ILE A 236 12.35 20.22 10.37
CA ILE A 236 12.87 20.14 11.74
C ILE A 236 14.20 20.89 11.85
N TRP A 237 15.09 20.68 10.87
CA TRP A 237 16.39 21.36 10.84
C TRP A 237 16.25 22.88 10.70
N LEU A 238 15.27 23.36 9.94
CA LEU A 238 14.98 24.79 9.80
C LEU A 238 14.44 25.44 11.08
N LEU A 239 13.83 24.67 11.96
CA LEU A 239 13.31 25.15 13.25
C LEU A 239 14.34 25.08 14.38
N MET A 240 15.46 24.37 14.19
CA MET A 240 16.53 24.33 15.19
C MET A 240 17.32 25.63 15.17
N PRO A 241 17.58 26.26 16.35
CA PRO A 241 18.42 27.45 16.41
C PRO A 241 19.81 27.10 15.88
N ASN A 242 20.30 27.95 14.98
CA ASN A 242 21.63 27.76 14.39
C ASN A 242 22.69 27.83 15.51
N PRO A 243 23.42 26.72 15.79
CA PRO A 243 24.41 26.69 16.89
C PRO A 243 25.59 27.64 16.65
N THR A 244 25.76 28.16 15.43
CA THR A 244 26.83 29.10 15.08
C THR A 244 26.43 30.57 15.21
N ALA A 245 25.19 30.86 15.66
CA ALA A 245 24.69 32.25 15.84
C ALA A 245 24.98 32.79 17.26
N ARG A 246 25.92 32.20 18.00
CA ARG A 246 26.42 32.71 19.28
C ARG A 246 27.83 33.27 19.16
#